data_592242be3ad328bafaca150c3c36ce39
#
_entry.id   592242be3ad328bafaca150c3c36ce39
#
_cell.length_a   1.000
_cell.length_b   1.000
_cell.length_c   1.000
_cell.angle_alpha   90.00
_cell.angle_beta   90.00
_cell.angle_gamma   90.00
#
_symmetry.space_group_name_H-M   'P 1'
#
loop_
_entity.id
_entity.type
_entity.pdbx_description
1 polymer ?
#
loop_
_entity_poly.entity_id
_entity_poly.type
_entity_poly.pdbx_seq_one_letter_code
_entity_poly.pdbx_strand_id
1 'polypeptide(L)'
;TWAFDTETDGLDPLEAGMVGFSVAWEDHRAVFVRLPDEPKACQEWLELLRPLICDPTRTLIGHNLKFDLQVLAGYGLYPQGSLRDTMLAHYLLDPDGKHGLDMLSEQYLHYRPIPIEDLIGIKETKGNKTPQKNMRDVPNEVLAVYAAEDADITRLLYAVLEPEIEKLGQKDLFVDVDCRLVPVLAAMEREGI
;
A
#
# COMPACT_ATOMS: atom_id res chain seq x y z
N THR A 1 12.92 8.91 -1.39
CA THR A 1 11.73 8.25 -1.98
C THR A 1 11.74 6.79 -1.60
N TRP A 2 10.63 6.25 -1.16
CA TRP A 2 10.46 4.86 -0.76
C TRP A 2 9.01 4.43 -0.93
N ALA A 3 8.81 3.15 -1.28
CA ALA A 3 7.48 2.57 -1.34
C ALA A 3 7.08 2.01 0.03
N PHE A 4 5.79 2.05 0.31
CA PHE A 4 5.20 1.66 1.57
C PHE A 4 3.87 0.96 1.32
N ASP A 5 3.59 -0.08 2.07
CA ASP A 5 2.35 -0.82 2.03
C ASP A 5 2.00 -1.35 3.43
N THR A 6 0.72 -1.44 3.77
CA THR A 6 0.24 -1.95 5.05
C THR A 6 -0.48 -3.29 4.91
N GLU A 7 -0.11 -4.24 5.77
CA GLU A 7 -0.86 -5.47 5.94
C GLU A 7 -1.86 -5.34 7.09
N THR A 8 -3.10 -5.68 6.83
CA THR A 8 -4.21 -5.51 7.78
C THR A 8 -5.00 -6.79 8.01
N ASP A 9 -5.71 -6.85 9.12
CA ASP A 9 -6.57 -7.99 9.46
C ASP A 9 -8.02 -7.86 8.96
N GLY A 10 -8.31 -6.81 8.18
CA GLY A 10 -9.61 -6.52 7.61
C GLY A 10 -9.53 -5.68 6.34
N LEU A 11 -10.64 -5.56 5.63
CA LEU A 11 -10.74 -4.79 4.38
C LEU A 11 -11.27 -3.37 4.59
N ASP A 12 -11.83 -3.07 5.75
CA ASP A 12 -12.25 -1.72 6.10
C ASP A 12 -11.09 -1.00 6.82
N PRO A 13 -10.45 -0.01 6.21
CA PRO A 13 -9.29 0.66 6.79
C PRO A 13 -9.60 1.44 8.07
N LEU A 14 -10.89 1.72 8.34
CA LEU A 14 -11.31 2.43 9.55
C LEU A 14 -11.41 1.50 10.76
N GLU A 15 -11.63 0.21 10.53
CA GLU A 15 -11.82 -0.81 11.57
C GLU A 15 -10.65 -1.81 11.64
N ALA A 16 -9.92 -1.98 10.54
CA ALA A 16 -8.86 -2.97 10.41
C ALA A 16 -7.65 -2.64 11.30
N GLY A 17 -7.19 -3.65 12.02
CA GLY A 17 -5.92 -3.57 12.74
C GLY A 17 -4.74 -3.80 11.81
N MET A 18 -3.69 -2.99 11.94
CA MET A 18 -2.44 -3.18 11.19
C MET A 18 -1.70 -4.41 11.73
N VAL A 19 -1.43 -5.36 10.84
CA VAL A 19 -0.65 -6.57 11.14
C VAL A 19 0.85 -6.30 10.98
N GLY A 20 1.19 -5.44 10.04
CA GLY A 20 2.54 -5.04 9.74
C GLY A 20 2.57 -4.03 8.61
N PHE A 21 3.76 -3.69 8.18
CA PHE A 21 3.98 -2.82 7.04
C PHE A 21 5.26 -3.25 6.31
N SER A 22 5.31 -2.94 5.04
CA SER A 22 6.49 -3.15 4.21
C SER A 22 7.04 -1.84 3.66
N VAL A 23 8.32 -1.85 3.39
CA VAL A 23 9.06 -0.70 2.86
C VAL A 23 10.06 -1.17 1.82
N ALA A 24 10.05 -0.52 0.63
CA ALA A 24 11.07 -0.69 -0.39
C ALA A 24 11.76 0.66 -0.67
N TRP A 25 13.08 0.72 -0.56
CA TRP A 25 13.88 1.97 -0.72
C TRP A 25 14.82 1.94 -1.92
N GLU A 26 15.06 0.77 -2.47
CA GLU A 26 15.87 0.51 -3.66
C GLU A 26 15.25 -0.67 -4.40
N ASP A 27 15.47 -0.79 -5.70
CA ASP A 27 14.94 -1.88 -6.51
C ASP A 27 15.42 -3.23 -5.96
N HIS A 28 14.48 -4.14 -5.74
CA HIS A 28 14.70 -5.46 -5.15
C HIS A 28 15.26 -5.42 -3.71
N ARG A 29 15.03 -4.31 -3.01
CA ARG A 29 15.35 -4.15 -1.59
C ARG A 29 14.14 -3.69 -0.81
N ALA A 30 13.44 -4.65 -0.25
CA ALA A 30 12.29 -4.44 0.59
C ALA A 30 12.40 -5.22 1.90
N VAL A 31 11.70 -4.74 2.91
CA VAL A 31 11.55 -5.40 4.20
C VAL A 31 10.10 -5.35 4.64
N PHE A 32 9.69 -6.38 5.36
CA PHE A 32 8.43 -6.39 6.09
C PHE A 32 8.72 -6.34 7.59
N VAL A 33 7.95 -5.54 8.30
CA VAL A 33 7.98 -5.43 9.77
C VAL A 33 6.63 -5.85 10.30
N ARG A 34 6.56 -7.03 10.91
CA ARG A 34 5.36 -7.48 11.62
C ARG A 34 5.27 -6.74 12.95
N LEU A 35 4.10 -6.16 13.21
CA LEU A 35 3.84 -5.49 14.48
C LEU A 35 3.44 -6.50 15.56
N PRO A 36 3.85 -6.28 16.82
CA PRO A 36 3.38 -7.08 17.94
C PRO A 36 1.86 -6.92 18.14
N ASP A 37 1.18 -8.00 18.54
CA ASP A 37 -0.23 -7.96 18.90
C ASP A 37 -0.48 -7.24 20.24
N GLU A 38 0.53 -7.14 21.11
CA GLU A 38 0.43 -6.42 22.39
C GLU A 38 0.41 -4.90 22.11
N PRO A 39 -0.66 -4.17 22.53
CA PRO A 39 -0.86 -2.77 22.15
C PRO A 39 0.29 -1.82 22.52
N LYS A 40 0.91 -2.02 23.68
CA LYS A 40 2.02 -1.17 24.12
C LYS A 40 3.27 -1.40 23.27
N ALA A 41 3.62 -2.65 23.01
CA ALA A 41 4.76 -2.98 22.16
C ALA A 41 4.51 -2.51 20.71
N CYS A 42 3.30 -2.66 20.20
CA CYS A 42 2.91 -2.10 18.91
C CYS A 42 3.13 -0.59 18.87
N GLN A 43 2.66 0.14 19.86
CA GLN A 43 2.84 1.59 19.95
C GLN A 43 4.32 1.99 19.99
N GLU A 44 5.15 1.26 20.74
CA GLU A 44 6.60 1.51 20.81
C GLU A 44 7.26 1.35 19.42
N TRP A 45 6.87 0.35 18.63
CA TRP A 45 7.33 0.18 17.26
C TRP A 45 6.87 1.32 16.34
N LEU A 46 5.62 1.75 16.46
CA LEU A 46 5.08 2.84 15.66
C LEU A 46 5.75 4.18 15.95
N GLU A 47 6.13 4.43 17.20
CA GLU A 47 6.91 5.63 17.55
C GLU A 47 8.33 5.63 16.95
N LEU A 48 8.94 4.46 16.77
CA LEU A 48 10.21 4.33 16.04
C LEU A 48 10.05 4.64 14.54
N LEU A 49 8.87 4.35 13.97
CA LEU A 49 8.57 4.59 12.56
C LEU A 49 8.12 6.02 12.27
N ARG A 50 7.57 6.71 13.27
CA ARG A 50 7.05 8.08 13.11
C ARG A 50 8.03 9.02 12.39
N PRO A 51 9.34 9.07 12.73
CA PRO A 51 10.29 9.93 12.02
C PRO A 51 10.48 9.58 10.54
N LEU A 52 10.21 8.34 10.15
CA LEU A 52 10.29 7.91 8.75
C LEU A 52 9.03 8.29 7.97
N ILE A 53 7.85 7.97 8.54
CA ILE A 53 6.55 8.18 7.91
C ILE A 53 6.17 9.67 7.87
N CYS A 54 6.45 10.39 8.94
CA CYS A 54 6.04 11.80 9.09
C CYS A 54 7.12 12.80 8.65
N ASP A 55 8.21 12.37 8.01
CA ASP A 55 9.26 13.27 7.51
C ASP A 55 8.76 14.05 6.29
N PRO A 56 8.65 15.40 6.37
CA PRO A 56 8.15 16.23 5.27
C PRO A 56 9.08 16.29 4.05
N THR A 57 10.33 15.85 4.20
CA THR A 57 11.32 15.85 3.10
C THR A 57 11.27 14.58 2.24
N ARG A 58 10.49 13.58 2.66
CA ARG A 58 10.39 12.29 1.99
C ARG A 58 9.24 12.25 0.99
N THR A 59 9.40 11.41 -0.02
CA THR A 59 8.31 11.01 -0.92
C THR A 59 7.91 9.58 -0.58
N LEU A 60 6.65 9.39 -0.26
CA LEU A 60 6.03 8.09 -0.02
C LEU A 60 5.31 7.64 -1.29
N ILE A 61 5.63 6.46 -1.77
CA ILE A 61 4.94 5.80 -2.88
C ILE A 61 4.06 4.70 -2.30
N GLY A 62 2.85 4.56 -2.79
CA GLY A 62 1.96 3.45 -2.46
C GLY A 62 1.12 3.02 -3.65
N HIS A 63 0.36 1.97 -3.48
CA HIS A 63 -0.63 1.51 -4.43
C HIS A 63 -2.01 1.51 -3.76
N ASN A 64 -2.94 2.37 -4.19
CA ASN A 64 -4.17 2.68 -3.45
C ASN A 64 -3.86 3.29 -2.06
N LEU A 65 -2.93 4.22 -2.05
CA LEU A 65 -2.35 4.82 -0.85
C LEU A 65 -3.37 5.42 0.12
N LYS A 66 -4.57 5.76 -0.35
CA LYS A 66 -5.67 6.22 0.50
C LYS A 66 -6.00 5.21 1.61
N PHE A 67 -6.00 3.92 1.29
CA PHE A 67 -6.22 2.84 2.28
C PHE A 67 -5.16 2.90 3.39
N ASP A 68 -3.88 2.94 3.01
CA ASP A 68 -2.77 2.98 3.97
C ASP A 68 -2.80 4.24 4.84
N LEU A 69 -3.14 5.39 4.25
CA LEU A 69 -3.28 6.63 5.01
C LEU A 69 -4.38 6.56 6.07
N GLN A 70 -5.48 5.89 5.78
CA GLN A 70 -6.57 5.69 6.74
C GLN A 70 -6.15 4.74 7.87
N VAL A 71 -5.47 3.64 7.53
CA VAL A 71 -4.89 2.71 8.51
C VAL A 71 -3.89 3.43 9.42
N LEU A 72 -2.90 4.13 8.84
CA LEU A 72 -1.90 4.90 9.58
C LEU A 72 -2.51 5.95 10.49
N ALA A 73 -3.54 6.64 10.02
CA ALA A 73 -4.25 7.65 10.80
C ALA A 73 -4.95 7.06 12.03
N GLY A 74 -5.39 5.78 11.99
CA GLY A 74 -5.88 5.04 13.15
C GLY A 74 -4.84 4.93 14.28
N TYR A 75 -3.56 4.98 13.92
CA TYR A 75 -2.41 4.94 14.86
C TYR A 75 -1.79 6.32 15.11
N GLY A 76 -2.41 7.40 14.65
CA GLY A 76 -1.90 8.76 14.81
C GLY A 76 -0.67 9.08 13.97
N LEU A 77 -0.44 8.33 12.88
CA LEU A 77 0.64 8.53 11.93
C LEU A 77 0.10 9.24 10.68
N TYR A 78 0.62 10.42 10.39
CA TYR A 78 0.20 11.24 9.27
C TYR A 78 1.41 11.62 8.43
N PRO A 79 1.60 11.00 7.25
CA PRO A 79 2.67 11.40 6.33
C PRO A 79 2.60 12.90 6.00
N GLN A 80 3.74 13.58 6.14
CA GLN A 80 3.85 15.03 5.90
C GLN A 80 4.55 15.34 4.58
N GLY A 81 5.21 14.35 4.00
CA GLY A 81 5.95 14.49 2.75
C GLY A 81 5.08 14.36 1.51
N SER A 82 5.72 14.34 0.35
CA SER A 82 5.04 14.15 -0.92
C SER A 82 4.50 12.72 -1.04
N LEU A 83 3.32 12.58 -1.63
CA LEU A 83 2.70 11.29 -1.89
C LEU A 83 2.74 10.97 -3.39
N ARG A 84 2.84 9.69 -3.73
CA ARG A 84 2.72 9.16 -5.08
C ARG A 84 1.91 7.88 -5.03
N ASP A 85 0.88 7.79 -5.85
CA ASP A 85 0.00 6.62 -5.89
C ASP A 85 0.06 5.98 -7.28
N THR A 86 0.54 4.73 -7.34
CA THR A 86 0.70 4.00 -8.61
C THR A 86 -0.62 3.59 -9.23
N MET A 87 -1.68 3.43 -8.43
CA MET A 87 -3.02 3.19 -8.96
C MET A 87 -3.55 4.42 -9.69
N LEU A 88 -3.41 5.62 -9.10
CA LEU A 88 -3.78 6.88 -9.74
C LEU A 88 -2.88 7.20 -10.94
N ALA A 89 -1.59 6.90 -10.84
CA ALA A 89 -0.66 7.01 -11.96
C ALA A 89 -1.16 6.23 -13.19
N HIS A 90 -1.54 4.97 -12.98
CA HIS A 90 -2.07 4.15 -14.07
C HIS A 90 -3.45 4.61 -14.53
N TYR A 91 -4.30 5.11 -13.63
CA TYR A 91 -5.61 5.66 -14.02
C TYR A 91 -5.49 6.82 -15.01
N LEU A 92 -4.46 7.66 -14.89
CA LEU A 92 -4.20 8.73 -15.86
C LEU A 92 -3.73 8.20 -17.22
N LEU A 93 -3.02 7.07 -17.25
CA LEU A 93 -2.51 6.47 -18.48
C LEU A 93 -3.58 5.65 -19.23
N ASP A 94 -4.40 4.93 -18.50
CA ASP A 94 -5.46 4.06 -19.03
C ASP A 94 -6.68 4.08 -18.09
N PRO A 95 -7.59 5.08 -18.23
CA PRO A 95 -8.76 5.22 -17.36
C PRO A 95 -9.75 4.06 -17.38
N ASP A 96 -9.79 3.31 -18.49
CA ASP A 96 -10.70 2.18 -18.68
C ASP A 96 -10.08 0.83 -18.26
N GLY A 97 -8.81 0.84 -17.89
CA GLY A 97 -8.03 -0.33 -17.52
C GLY A 97 -8.35 -0.89 -16.13
N LYS A 98 -7.72 -1.99 -15.80
CA LYS A 98 -7.70 -2.52 -14.43
C LYS A 98 -6.46 -2.00 -13.72
N HIS A 99 -6.62 -1.52 -12.49
CA HIS A 99 -5.57 -0.81 -11.76
C HIS A 99 -5.01 -1.59 -10.57
N GLY A 100 -5.36 -2.88 -10.41
CA GLY A 100 -4.84 -3.71 -9.31
C GLY A 100 -3.35 -4.00 -9.48
N LEU A 101 -2.63 -4.08 -8.36
CA LEU A 101 -1.18 -4.25 -8.28
C LEU A 101 -0.70 -5.45 -9.12
N ASP A 102 -1.37 -6.61 -8.98
CA ASP A 102 -1.04 -7.84 -9.69
C ASP A 102 -1.12 -7.66 -11.20
N MET A 103 -2.21 -7.02 -11.66
CA MET A 103 -2.43 -6.78 -13.09
C MET A 103 -1.38 -5.84 -13.66
N LEU A 104 -1.04 -4.78 -12.93
CA LEU A 104 -0.02 -3.82 -13.35
C LEU A 104 1.37 -4.43 -13.34
N SER A 105 1.67 -5.27 -12.36
CA SER A 105 2.93 -6.03 -12.31
C SER A 105 3.08 -6.94 -13.54
N GLU A 106 2.06 -7.71 -13.88
CA GLU A 106 2.08 -8.57 -15.09
C GLU A 106 2.23 -7.73 -16.37
N GLN A 107 1.51 -6.60 -16.47
CA GLN A 107 1.48 -5.76 -17.67
C GLN A 107 2.79 -4.98 -17.89
N TYR A 108 3.32 -4.35 -16.86
CA TYR A 108 4.45 -3.40 -16.97
C TYR A 108 5.79 -3.99 -16.57
N LEU A 109 5.80 -4.94 -15.62
CA LEU A 109 7.03 -5.56 -15.12
C LEU A 109 7.24 -6.97 -15.65
N HIS A 110 6.23 -7.54 -16.35
CA HIS A 110 6.23 -8.94 -16.81
C HIS A 110 6.50 -9.93 -15.67
N TYR A 111 6.02 -9.58 -14.48
CA TYR A 111 6.18 -10.33 -13.26
C TYR A 111 4.81 -10.66 -12.66
N ARG A 112 4.61 -11.93 -12.30
CA ARG A 112 3.40 -12.38 -11.62
C ARG A 112 3.64 -12.47 -10.12
N PRO A 113 2.99 -11.60 -9.31
CA PRO A 113 3.10 -11.62 -7.87
C PRO A 113 2.52 -12.87 -7.22
N ILE A 114 2.83 -13.08 -5.96
CA ILE A 114 2.20 -14.09 -5.13
C ILE A 114 0.73 -13.71 -4.92
N PRO A 115 -0.24 -14.56 -5.34
CA PRO A 115 -1.66 -14.24 -5.13
C PRO A 115 -2.01 -14.26 -3.64
N ILE A 116 -2.81 -13.30 -3.18
CA ILE A 116 -3.27 -13.26 -1.77
C ILE A 116 -4.01 -14.54 -1.36
N GLU A 117 -4.67 -15.21 -2.31
CA GLU A 117 -5.36 -16.47 -2.08
C GLU A 117 -4.43 -17.62 -1.66
N ASP A 118 -3.16 -17.54 -2.01
CA ASP A 118 -2.15 -18.52 -1.58
C ASP A 118 -1.83 -18.37 -0.08
N LEU A 119 -2.03 -17.20 0.49
CA LEU A 119 -1.82 -16.90 1.91
C LEU A 119 -3.06 -17.20 2.75
N ILE A 120 -4.21 -16.62 2.38
CA ILE A 120 -5.42 -16.65 3.20
C ILE A 120 -6.53 -17.56 2.65
N GLY A 121 -6.33 -18.13 1.46
CA GLY A 121 -7.33 -18.97 0.80
C GLY A 121 -8.32 -18.20 -0.05
N ILE A 122 -9.06 -18.94 -0.86
CA ILE A 122 -10.03 -18.40 -1.81
C ILE A 122 -11.27 -17.87 -1.06
N LYS A 123 -11.78 -16.71 -1.48
CA LYS A 123 -13.00 -16.11 -0.94
C LYS A 123 -14.19 -17.07 -1.00
N GLU A 124 -15.01 -17.08 0.04
CA GLU A 124 -16.22 -17.90 0.09
C GLU A 124 -17.14 -17.62 -1.11
N THR A 125 -17.54 -18.71 -1.75
CA THR A 125 -18.52 -18.71 -2.83
C THR A 125 -19.56 -19.79 -2.59
N LYS A 126 -20.62 -19.86 -3.40
CA LYS A 126 -21.65 -20.92 -3.30
C LYS A 126 -21.06 -22.35 -3.36
N GLY A 127 -19.86 -22.53 -3.91
CA GLY A 127 -19.18 -23.82 -4.02
C GLY A 127 -18.01 -24.03 -3.03
N ASN A 128 -17.51 -22.96 -2.42
CA ASN A 128 -16.44 -23.01 -1.42
C ASN A 128 -16.93 -22.41 -0.10
N LYS A 129 -16.97 -23.21 0.94
CA LYS A 129 -17.43 -22.84 2.29
C LYS A 129 -16.29 -22.67 3.30
N THR A 130 -15.05 -22.79 2.86
CA THR A 130 -13.90 -22.59 3.76
C THR A 130 -13.69 -21.08 3.90
N PRO A 131 -13.83 -20.52 5.10
CA PRO A 131 -13.59 -19.09 5.32
C PRO A 131 -12.12 -18.76 5.02
N GLN A 132 -11.89 -17.58 4.49
CA GLN A 132 -10.52 -17.08 4.37
C GLN A 132 -9.89 -16.96 5.76
N LYS A 133 -8.59 -17.26 5.86
CA LYS A 133 -7.80 -17.01 7.06
C LYS A 133 -7.66 -15.49 7.28
N ASN A 134 -7.43 -15.11 8.52
CA ASN A 134 -7.02 -13.75 8.82
C ASN A 134 -5.53 -13.57 8.48
N MET A 135 -5.13 -12.38 8.05
CA MET A 135 -3.72 -12.10 7.75
C MET A 135 -2.82 -12.26 8.98
N ARG A 136 -3.36 -12.05 10.19
CA ARG A 136 -2.65 -12.35 11.45
C ARG A 136 -2.29 -13.81 11.63
N ASP A 137 -3.06 -14.72 11.04
CA ASP A 137 -2.84 -16.18 11.16
C ASP A 137 -1.81 -16.70 10.14
N VAL A 138 -1.38 -15.86 9.19
CA VAL A 138 -0.36 -16.21 8.19
C VAL A 138 1.01 -16.30 8.88
N PRO A 139 1.79 -17.39 8.65
CA PRO A 139 3.15 -17.50 9.17
C PRO A 139 4.03 -16.32 8.73
N ASN A 140 4.87 -15.83 9.64
CA ASN A 140 5.67 -14.63 9.41
C ASN A 140 6.57 -14.73 8.18
N GLU A 141 7.15 -15.91 7.94
CA GLU A 141 8.04 -16.16 6.80
C GLU A 141 7.31 -16.04 5.46
N VAL A 142 6.04 -16.42 5.42
CA VAL A 142 5.20 -16.35 4.22
C VAL A 142 4.72 -14.91 4.02
N LEU A 143 4.19 -14.30 5.08
CA LEU A 143 3.69 -12.92 5.03
C LEU A 143 4.81 -11.94 4.70
N ALA A 144 6.01 -12.15 5.24
CA ALA A 144 7.15 -11.26 4.99
C ALA A 144 7.58 -11.25 3.52
N VAL A 145 7.50 -12.38 2.85
CA VAL A 145 7.83 -12.44 1.41
C VAL A 145 6.77 -11.73 0.59
N TYR A 146 5.50 -12.02 0.84
CA TYR A 146 4.37 -11.40 0.17
C TYR A 146 4.38 -9.87 0.32
N ALA A 147 4.40 -9.37 1.56
CA ALA A 147 4.34 -7.95 1.84
C ALA A 147 5.58 -7.17 1.32
N ALA A 148 6.77 -7.76 1.42
CA ALA A 148 7.98 -7.15 0.85
C ALA A 148 7.94 -7.11 -0.67
N GLU A 149 7.35 -8.14 -1.31
CA GLU A 149 7.12 -8.18 -2.76
C GLU A 149 6.20 -7.05 -3.21
N ASP A 150 5.06 -6.81 -2.52
CA ASP A 150 4.10 -5.76 -2.86
C ASP A 150 4.73 -4.36 -2.79
N ALA A 151 5.53 -4.08 -1.78
CA ALA A 151 6.27 -2.83 -1.69
C ALA A 151 7.33 -2.67 -2.80
N ASP A 152 8.06 -3.74 -3.14
CA ASP A 152 9.06 -3.71 -4.23
C ASP A 152 8.38 -3.49 -5.58
N ILE A 153 7.31 -4.21 -5.87
CA ILE A 153 6.51 -4.05 -7.09
C ILE A 153 5.96 -2.63 -7.19
N THR A 154 5.41 -2.09 -6.11
CA THR A 154 4.89 -0.71 -6.07
C THR A 154 5.98 0.30 -6.44
N ARG A 155 7.20 0.12 -5.92
CA ARG A 155 8.35 0.96 -6.26
C ARG A 155 8.74 0.84 -7.73
N LEU A 156 8.86 -0.39 -8.24
CA LEU A 156 9.22 -0.66 -9.64
C LEU A 156 8.16 -0.14 -10.61
N LEU A 157 6.88 -0.31 -10.29
CA LEU A 157 5.79 0.26 -11.08
C LEU A 157 5.86 1.78 -11.16
N TYR A 158 6.13 2.45 -10.04
CA TYR A 158 6.27 3.91 -10.06
C TYR A 158 7.40 4.36 -11.00
N ALA A 159 8.53 3.67 -10.98
CA ALA A 159 9.66 3.99 -11.86
C ALA A 159 9.34 3.83 -13.36
N VAL A 160 8.39 2.95 -13.71
CA VAL A 160 7.93 2.77 -15.09
C VAL A 160 6.81 3.74 -15.46
N LEU A 161 5.86 3.99 -14.55
CA LEU A 161 4.67 4.80 -14.85
C LEU A 161 4.97 6.31 -14.84
N GLU A 162 5.84 6.80 -13.96
CA GLU A 162 6.15 8.24 -13.87
C GLU A 162 6.65 8.82 -15.19
N PRO A 163 7.63 8.19 -15.92
CA PRO A 163 8.06 8.68 -17.23
C PRO A 163 6.95 8.71 -18.28
N GLU A 164 6.00 7.78 -18.25
CA GLU A 164 4.88 7.77 -19.19
C GLU A 164 3.90 8.92 -18.92
N ILE A 165 3.61 9.21 -17.64
CA ILE A 165 2.81 10.39 -17.25
C ILE A 165 3.51 11.69 -17.70
N GLU A 166 4.82 11.78 -17.56
CA GLU A 166 5.59 12.94 -17.99
C GLU A 166 5.54 13.14 -19.50
N LYS A 167 5.65 12.05 -20.29
CA LYS A 167 5.51 12.09 -21.76
C LYS A 167 4.11 12.57 -22.20
N LEU A 168 3.07 12.26 -21.44
CA LEU A 168 1.72 12.74 -21.70
C LEU A 168 1.49 14.20 -21.25
N GLY A 169 2.47 14.82 -20.59
CA GLY A 169 2.34 16.16 -20.05
C GLY A 169 1.37 16.27 -18.86
N GLN A 170 1.11 15.15 -18.16
CA GLN A 170 0.16 15.09 -17.04
C GLN A 170 0.84 15.06 -15.67
N LYS A 171 2.14 15.30 -15.59
CA LYS A 171 2.89 15.27 -14.34
C LYS A 171 2.34 16.22 -13.28
N ASP A 172 2.02 17.45 -13.67
CA ASP A 172 1.48 18.46 -12.75
C ASP A 172 0.08 18.04 -12.23
N LEU A 173 -0.77 17.50 -13.10
CA LEU A 173 -2.07 16.95 -12.72
C LEU A 173 -1.89 15.82 -11.68
N PHE A 174 -1.03 14.87 -11.98
CA PHE A 174 -0.75 13.75 -11.08
C PHE A 174 -0.21 14.21 -9.72
N VAL A 175 0.82 15.06 -9.73
CA VAL A 175 1.55 15.45 -8.52
C VAL A 175 0.79 16.49 -7.70
N ASP A 176 0.26 17.52 -8.35
CA ASP A 176 -0.28 18.71 -7.68
C ASP A 176 -1.79 18.67 -7.47
N VAL A 177 -2.49 17.73 -8.13
CA VAL A 177 -3.93 17.54 -7.94
C VAL A 177 -4.21 16.15 -7.38
N ASP A 178 -4.01 15.09 -8.14
CA ASP A 178 -4.48 13.75 -7.77
C ASP A 178 -3.82 13.25 -6.49
N CYS A 179 -2.49 13.27 -6.42
CA CYS A 179 -1.78 12.83 -5.22
C CYS A 179 -2.06 13.71 -4.00
N ARG A 180 -2.36 15.00 -4.18
CA ARG A 180 -2.74 15.89 -3.06
C ARG A 180 -4.17 15.69 -2.58
N LEU A 181 -5.05 15.17 -3.43
CA LEU A 181 -6.41 14.82 -3.03
C LEU A 181 -6.46 13.56 -2.16
N VAL A 182 -5.50 12.64 -2.28
CA VAL A 182 -5.50 11.38 -1.52
C VAL A 182 -5.68 11.58 -0.02
N PRO A 183 -4.86 12.41 0.68
CA PRO A 183 -5.04 12.62 2.11
C PRO A 183 -6.33 13.39 2.45
N VAL A 184 -6.84 14.23 1.55
CA VAL A 184 -8.11 14.94 1.75
C VAL A 184 -9.27 13.96 1.73
N LEU A 185 -9.31 13.07 0.72
CA LEU A 185 -10.34 12.03 0.61
C LEU A 185 -10.26 11.04 1.78
N ALA A 186 -9.05 10.64 2.18
CA ALA A 186 -8.85 9.80 3.36
C ALA A 186 -9.43 10.45 4.63
N ALA A 187 -9.23 11.76 4.81
CA ALA A 187 -9.78 12.49 5.95
C ALA A 187 -11.31 12.61 5.88
N MET A 188 -11.87 12.90 4.71
CA MET A 188 -13.32 12.99 4.50
C MET A 188 -14.02 11.66 4.82
N GLU A 189 -13.52 10.56 4.30
CA GLU A 189 -14.08 9.22 4.54
C GLU A 189 -14.01 8.83 6.03
N ARG A 190 -12.98 9.25 6.75
CA ARG A 190 -12.88 9.05 8.21
C ARG A 190 -13.93 9.85 9.00
N GLU A 191 -14.38 10.98 8.49
CA GLU A 191 -15.47 11.78 9.08
C GLU A 191 -16.86 11.27 8.64
N GLY A 192 -16.93 10.26 7.76
CA GLY A 192 -18.19 9.68 7.30
C GLY A 192 -18.83 10.40 6.11
N ILE A 193 -18.02 11.09 5.31
CA ILE A 193 -18.46 11.82 4.10
C ILE A 193 -18.18 10.97 2.86
#